data_c5de9b978cb8a4432ca14d36e9ab5240
#
_entry.id   c5de9b978cb8a4432ca14d36e9ab5240
#
_cell.length_a   1.000
_cell.length_b   1.000
_cell.length_c   1.000
_cell.angle_alpha   90.00
_cell.angle_beta   90.00
_cell.angle_gamma   90.00
#
_symmetry.space_group_name_H-M   'P 1'
#
loop_
_entity.id
_entity.type
_entity.pdbx_description
1 polymer ?
#
loop_
_entity_poly.entity_id
_entity_poly.type
_entity_poly.pdbx_seq_one_letter_code
_entity_poly.pdbx_strand_id
1 'polypeptide(L)' 'MPTEKPRYTVIVDEELLKKIDDFRFENRYPSRSAATLELIRLGMETLKKEQKEKEED' A
#
# COMPACT_ATOMS: atom_id res chain seq x y z
N MET A 1 -0.97 -24.13 -14.73
CA MET A 1 -0.70 -22.82 -15.24
C MET A 1 -0.17 -21.93 -14.17
N PRO A 2 1.03 -21.63 -14.21
CA PRO A 2 1.60 -20.78 -13.18
C PRO A 2 1.16 -19.37 -13.38
N THR A 3 0.58 -18.86 -12.40
CA THR A 3 0.22 -17.48 -12.38
C THR A 3 1.18 -16.79 -11.48
N GLU A 4 2.38 -16.66 -11.93
CA GLU A 4 3.36 -15.99 -11.12
C GLU A 4 3.11 -14.51 -11.15
N LYS A 5 2.89 -13.96 -10.00
CA LYS A 5 2.73 -12.53 -9.89
C LYS A 5 4.10 -11.87 -9.92
N PRO A 6 4.24 -10.81 -10.67
CA PRO A 6 5.50 -10.08 -10.67
C PRO A 6 5.87 -9.61 -9.27
N ARG A 7 7.15 -9.60 -9.01
CA ARG A 7 7.65 -9.17 -7.71
C ARG A 7 8.71 -8.11 -7.90
N TYR A 8 8.75 -7.18 -6.98
CA TYR A 8 9.81 -6.21 -6.98
C TYR A 8 10.07 -5.79 -5.54
N THR A 9 11.26 -5.26 -5.32
CA THR A 9 11.70 -4.90 -3.99
C THR A 9 11.64 -3.40 -3.81
N VAL A 10 11.12 -2.98 -2.67
CA VAL A 10 11.06 -1.59 -2.31
C VAL A 10 11.85 -1.39 -1.04
N ILE A 11 12.73 -0.42 -1.05
CA ILE A 11 13.53 -0.08 0.11
C ILE A 11 12.85 1.06 0.86
N VAL A 12 12.59 0.83 2.14
CA VAL A 12 11.94 1.83 2.96
C VAL A 12 12.84 2.15 4.14
N ASP A 13 12.75 3.37 4.63
CA ASP A 13 13.51 3.73 5.81
C ASP A 13 12.82 3.19 7.04
N GLU A 14 13.50 3.34 8.18
CA GLU A 14 13.00 2.75 9.42
C GLU A 14 11.69 3.38 9.86
N GLU A 15 11.56 4.64 9.63
CA GLU A 15 10.35 5.35 10.05
C GLU A 15 9.14 4.83 9.29
N LEU A 16 9.28 4.68 7.99
CA LEU A 16 8.19 4.17 7.17
C LEU A 16 7.89 2.72 7.50
N LEU A 17 8.93 1.94 7.74
CA LEU A 17 8.74 0.54 8.09
C LEU A 17 7.94 0.43 9.38
N LYS A 18 8.23 1.29 10.35
CA LYS A 18 7.50 1.28 11.59
C LYS A 18 6.03 1.60 11.37
N LYS A 19 5.76 2.56 10.52
CA LYS A 19 4.38 2.93 10.22
C LYS A 19 3.64 1.77 9.55
N ILE A 20 4.31 1.05 8.67
CA ILE A 20 3.70 -0.10 8.04
C ILE A 20 3.39 -1.18 9.06
N ASP A 21 4.31 -1.42 9.98
CA ASP A 21 4.08 -2.42 11.01
C ASP A 21 2.93 -2.01 11.92
N ASP A 22 2.87 -0.74 12.29
CA ASP A 22 1.76 -0.27 13.11
C ASP A 22 0.43 -0.46 12.40
N PHE A 23 0.39 -0.14 11.13
CA PHE A 23 -0.81 -0.32 10.33
C PHE A 23 -1.20 -1.80 10.29
N ARG A 24 -0.20 -2.66 10.13
CA ARG A 24 -0.45 -4.08 10.09
C ARG A 24 -1.08 -4.58 11.39
N PHE A 25 -0.51 -4.19 12.50
CA PHE A 25 -1.01 -4.66 13.78
C PHE A 25 -2.38 -4.07 14.12
N GLU A 26 -2.58 -2.82 13.81
CA GLU A 26 -3.85 -2.19 14.11
C GLU A 26 -4.99 -2.82 13.34
N ASN A 27 -4.71 -3.22 12.12
CA ASN A 27 -5.74 -3.80 11.26
C ASN A 27 -5.64 -5.30 11.16
N ARG A 28 -4.73 -5.90 11.91
CA ARG A 28 -4.62 -7.35 12.04
C ARG A 28 -4.41 -8.06 10.73
N TYR A 29 -3.54 -7.50 9.91
CA TYR A 29 -3.18 -8.19 8.69
C TYR A 29 -2.26 -9.35 9.01
N PRO A 30 -2.37 -10.45 8.26
CA PRO A 30 -1.57 -11.64 8.56
C PRO A 30 -0.10 -11.48 8.28
N SER A 31 0.28 -10.56 7.41
CA SER A 31 1.67 -10.39 7.07
C SER A 31 1.94 -8.95 6.70
N ARG A 32 3.24 -8.62 6.73
CA ARG A 32 3.64 -7.27 6.32
C ARG A 32 3.33 -7.03 4.85
N SER A 33 3.47 -8.08 4.03
CA SER A 33 3.15 -7.95 2.62
C SER A 33 1.69 -7.62 2.40
N ALA A 34 0.82 -8.27 3.13
CA ALA A 34 -0.61 -8.00 2.99
C ALA A 34 -0.93 -6.56 3.38
N ALA A 35 -0.34 -6.09 4.47
CA ALA A 35 -0.56 -4.71 4.88
C ALA A 35 -0.01 -3.74 3.86
N THR A 36 1.15 -4.04 3.29
CA THR A 36 1.76 -3.17 2.30
C THR A 36 0.89 -3.07 1.06
N LEU A 37 0.38 -4.19 0.59
CA LEU A 37 -0.49 -4.17 -0.59
C LEU A 37 -1.75 -3.35 -0.34
N GLU A 38 -2.30 -3.48 0.85
CA GLU A 38 -3.49 -2.71 1.17
C GLU A 38 -3.19 -1.22 1.22
N LEU A 39 -2.04 -0.85 1.77
CA LEU A 39 -1.64 0.54 1.80
C LEU A 39 -1.47 1.10 0.39
N ILE A 40 -0.88 0.31 -0.50
CA ILE A 40 -0.70 0.73 -1.87
C ILE A 40 -2.05 0.95 -2.54
N ARG A 41 -2.97 0.02 -2.33
CA ARG A 41 -4.29 0.13 -2.93
C ARG A 41 -5.01 1.38 -2.43
N LEU A 42 -4.95 1.61 -1.14
CA LEU A 42 -5.60 2.79 -0.56
C LEU A 42 -4.97 4.07 -1.08
N GLY A 43 -3.65 4.07 -1.21
CA GLY A 43 -2.96 5.24 -1.72
C GLY A 43 -3.34 5.55 -3.14
N MET A 44 -3.46 4.52 -3.96
CA MET A 44 -3.84 4.71 -5.35
C MET A 44 -5.26 5.23 -5.46
N GLU A 45 -6.15 4.73 -4.63
CA GLU A 45 -7.52 5.20 -4.66
C GLU A 45 -7.63 6.65 -4.24
N THR A 46 -6.85 7.02 -3.24
CA THR A 46 -6.84 8.38 -2.77
C THR A 46 -6.33 9.33 -3.84
N LEU A 47 -5.24 8.95 -4.49
CA LEU A 47 -4.67 9.76 -5.53
C LEU A 47 -5.63 9.93 -6.71
N LYS A 48 -6.28 8.86 -7.07
CA LYS A 48 -7.24 8.90 -8.15
C LYS A 48 -8.39 9.84 -7.83
N LYS A 49 -8.83 9.81 -6.59
CA LYS A 49 -9.90 10.67 -6.15
C LYS A 49 -9.49 12.14 -6.22
N GLU A 50 -8.27 12.42 -5.79
CA GLU A 50 -7.78 13.78 -5.83
C GLU A 50 -7.64 14.30 -7.25
N GLN A 51 -7.16 13.45 -8.14
CA GLN A 51 -7.02 13.86 -9.53
C GLN A 51 -8.37 14.15 -10.16
N LYS A 52 -9.35 13.37 -9.81
CA LYS A 52 -10.67 13.56 -10.35
C LYS A 52 -11.24 14.90 -9.90
N GLU A 53 -11.03 15.24 -8.64
CA GLU A 53 -11.51 16.50 -8.14
C GLU A 53 -10.84 17.68 -8.83
N LYS A 54 -9.57 17.54 -9.12
CA LYS A 54 -8.85 18.60 -9.81
C LYS A 54 -9.31 18.78 -11.23
N GLU A 55 -9.68 17.69 -11.86
CA GLU A 55 -10.11 17.78 -13.25
C GLU A 55 -11.46 18.34 -13.40
N GLU A 56 -12.19 18.40 -12.34
CA GLU A 56 -13.55 18.87 -12.42
C GLU A 56 -13.68 20.34 -12.44
N ASP A 57 -12.67 21.05 -12.55
CA ASP A 57 -12.80 22.45 -12.52
C ASP A 57 -13.62 23.10 -13.55
#